data_b5e3a7e118698da6a4e846830dcdba67
#
_entry.id   b5e3a7e118698da6a4e846830dcdba67
#
_cell.length_a   1.000
_cell.length_b   1.000
_cell.length_c   1.000
_cell.angle_alpha   90.00
_cell.angle_beta   90.00
_cell.angle_gamma   90.00
#
_symmetry.space_group_name_H-M   'P 1'
#
loop_
_entity.id
_entity.type
_entity.pdbx_description
1 polymer ?
#
loop_
_entity_poly.entity_id
_entity_poly.type
_entity_poly.pdbx_seq_one_letter_code
_entity_poly.pdbx_strand_id
1 'polypeptide(L)'
;MNDQELAEYLAKETGRIIAQVAADRFEELSADELGAAGDLAGHEYLVHTLAKHRPLDHLLSEEGEDNLGRLSANRVWIVDPLDGTSHYSNLEADYAVHIALWERDSAAKFKITASGISVPALDLLVGMKPAGPIADWAGPIRILVSATRPPIEIDVICEKLKTKFPERGEPKLIPMGSVGAKLTQILAGNADLYINTGGFYEWDIAAPAAIAAAHGLTACDIEGADLVFNQENVYVPTAIIGQPHLVSAITEVQR
;
A
#
# COMPACT_ATOMS: atom_id res chain seq x y z
N MET A 1 15.28 -13.75 13.21
CA MET A 1 14.17 -12.93 12.75
C MET A 1 13.40 -13.76 11.72
N ASN A 2 12.11 -14.02 11.94
CA ASN A 2 11.24 -14.65 10.94
C ASN A 2 10.91 -13.63 9.83
N ASP A 3 10.18 -14.05 8.78
CA ASP A 3 9.94 -13.17 7.63
C ASP A 3 9.01 -11.99 7.96
N GLN A 4 8.00 -12.20 8.81
CA GLN A 4 7.12 -11.11 9.26
C GLN A 4 7.88 -10.08 10.11
N GLU A 5 8.71 -10.55 11.05
CA GLU A 5 9.57 -9.66 11.83
C GLU A 5 10.57 -8.91 10.95
N LEU A 6 11.07 -9.55 9.89
CA LEU A 6 11.99 -8.92 8.94
C LEU A 6 11.25 -7.86 8.10
N ALA A 7 10.05 -8.14 7.61
CA ALA A 7 9.25 -7.17 6.84
C ALA A 7 8.97 -5.90 7.67
N GLU A 8 8.53 -6.06 8.90
CA GLU A 8 8.28 -4.94 9.82
C GLU A 8 9.57 -4.17 10.17
N TYR A 9 10.66 -4.89 10.42
CA TYR A 9 11.97 -4.28 10.68
C TYR A 9 12.47 -3.47 9.48
N LEU A 10 12.41 -4.05 8.27
CA LEU A 10 12.80 -3.36 7.04
C LEU A 10 11.96 -2.11 6.79
N ALA A 11 10.63 -2.20 6.92
CA ALA A 11 9.75 -1.05 6.75
C ALA A 11 10.10 0.08 7.73
N LYS A 12 10.29 -0.26 9.01
CA LYS A 12 10.64 0.71 10.06
C LYS A 12 11.98 1.40 9.82
N GLU A 13 13.03 0.60 9.57
CA GLU A 13 14.38 1.18 9.42
C GLU A 13 14.53 1.96 8.12
N THR A 14 13.93 1.49 7.01
CA THR A 14 13.87 2.27 5.77
C THR A 14 13.14 3.59 6.01
N GLY A 15 11.99 3.55 6.69
CA GLY A 15 11.24 4.75 7.06
C GLY A 15 12.06 5.75 7.87
N ARG A 16 12.86 5.26 8.85
CA ARG A 16 13.76 6.10 9.63
C ARG A 16 14.86 6.74 8.76
N ILE A 17 15.40 5.98 7.81
CA ILE A 17 16.45 6.47 6.90
C ILE A 17 15.92 7.58 6.01
N ILE A 18 14.79 7.36 5.33
CA ILE A 18 14.22 8.39 4.43
C ILE A 18 13.78 9.64 5.22
N ALA A 19 13.22 9.49 6.42
CA ALA A 19 12.90 10.63 7.28
C ALA A 19 14.15 11.42 7.69
N GLN A 20 15.29 10.73 7.95
CA GLN A 20 16.55 11.39 8.24
C GLN A 20 17.10 12.15 7.03
N VAL A 21 17.00 11.56 5.81
CA VAL A 21 17.38 12.25 4.55
C VAL A 21 16.59 13.55 4.40
N ALA A 22 15.27 13.52 4.63
CA ALA A 22 14.45 14.72 4.59
C ALA A 22 14.92 15.76 5.61
N ALA A 23 15.11 15.36 6.87
CA ALA A 23 15.54 16.27 7.93
C ALA A 23 16.90 16.92 7.66
N ASP A 24 17.84 16.17 7.08
CA ASP A 24 19.20 16.64 6.84
C ASP A 24 19.35 17.46 5.55
N ARG A 25 18.50 17.24 4.55
CA ARG A 25 18.74 17.72 3.18
C ARG A 25 17.67 18.66 2.61
N PHE A 26 16.52 18.85 3.29
CA PHE A 26 15.40 19.63 2.69
C PHE A 26 15.75 21.09 2.43
N GLU A 27 16.67 21.71 3.18
CA GLU A 27 17.12 23.08 2.93
C GLU A 27 18.14 23.19 1.79
N GLU A 28 18.77 22.07 1.39
CA GLU A 28 19.84 22.03 0.40
C GLU A 28 19.36 21.60 -0.99
N LEU A 29 18.29 20.79 -1.03
CA LEU A 29 17.80 20.12 -2.25
C LEU A 29 16.48 20.74 -2.72
N SER A 30 16.27 20.76 -4.02
CA SER A 30 14.94 20.95 -4.59
C SER A 30 14.02 19.78 -4.23
N ALA A 31 12.70 19.96 -4.38
CA ALA A 31 11.73 18.91 -4.10
C ALA A 31 12.02 17.62 -4.90
N ASP A 32 12.31 17.73 -6.20
CA ASP A 32 12.62 16.57 -7.05
C ASP A 32 13.91 15.86 -6.60
N GLU A 33 14.96 16.62 -6.25
CA GLU A 33 16.21 16.07 -5.73
C GLU A 33 16.03 15.40 -4.36
N LEU A 34 15.17 15.96 -3.51
CA LEU A 34 14.86 15.39 -2.19
C LEU A 34 14.11 14.06 -2.36
N GLY A 35 13.12 14.00 -3.24
CA GLY A 35 12.42 12.77 -3.59
C GLY A 35 13.39 11.69 -4.03
N ALA A 36 14.18 11.98 -5.05
CA ALA A 36 15.19 11.04 -5.58
C ALA A 36 16.23 10.59 -4.52
N ALA A 37 16.61 11.48 -3.61
CA ALA A 37 17.53 11.12 -2.51
C ALA A 37 16.89 10.19 -1.48
N GLY A 38 15.60 10.36 -1.19
CA GLY A 38 14.81 9.49 -0.33
C GLY A 38 14.65 8.08 -0.93
N ASP A 39 14.21 8.02 -2.18
CA ASP A 39 14.05 6.79 -2.97
C ASP A 39 15.35 5.98 -3.01
N LEU A 40 16.45 6.63 -3.40
CA LEU A 40 17.77 5.99 -3.49
C LEU A 40 18.24 5.45 -2.13
N ALA A 41 18.17 6.26 -1.08
CA ALA A 41 18.62 5.85 0.26
C ALA A 41 17.80 4.67 0.80
N GLY A 42 16.48 4.69 0.61
CA GLY A 42 15.59 3.59 0.96
C GLY A 42 15.91 2.32 0.19
N HIS A 43 16.07 2.44 -1.14
CA HIS A 43 16.38 1.32 -2.02
C HIS A 43 17.73 0.66 -1.66
N GLU A 44 18.81 1.43 -1.54
CA GLU A 44 20.14 0.91 -1.20
C GLU A 44 20.13 0.16 0.14
N TYR A 45 19.44 0.68 1.14
CA TYR A 45 19.31 0.01 2.43
C TYR A 45 18.57 -1.33 2.29
N LEU A 46 17.45 -1.36 1.56
CA LEU A 46 16.65 -2.58 1.35
C LEU A 46 17.45 -3.65 0.59
N VAL A 47 18.10 -3.29 -0.51
CA VAL A 47 18.94 -4.20 -1.30
C VAL A 47 20.03 -4.81 -0.42
N HIS A 48 20.80 -3.97 0.30
CA HIS A 48 21.88 -4.44 1.14
C HIS A 48 21.39 -5.37 2.26
N THR A 49 20.31 -4.98 2.94
CA THR A 49 19.81 -5.71 4.11
C THR A 49 19.15 -7.03 3.70
N LEU A 50 18.38 -7.04 2.60
CA LEU A 50 17.78 -8.28 2.08
C LEU A 50 18.87 -9.25 1.58
N ALA A 51 19.87 -8.78 0.85
CA ALA A 51 20.99 -9.63 0.43
C ALA A 51 21.72 -10.29 1.61
N LYS A 52 21.80 -9.62 2.76
CA LYS A 52 22.40 -10.16 3.99
C LYS A 52 21.51 -11.17 4.70
N HIS A 53 20.22 -10.92 4.81
CA HIS A 53 19.28 -11.73 5.61
C HIS A 53 18.59 -12.83 4.79
N ARG A 54 18.44 -12.64 3.48
CA ARG A 54 17.72 -13.54 2.56
C ARG A 54 18.46 -13.64 1.21
N PRO A 55 19.73 -14.11 1.19
CA PRO A 55 20.60 -14.07 0.01
C PRO A 55 20.10 -14.93 -1.16
N LEU A 56 19.10 -15.79 -0.96
CA LEU A 56 18.52 -16.65 -2.00
C LEU A 56 17.17 -16.15 -2.51
N ASP A 57 16.61 -15.11 -1.89
CA ASP A 57 15.34 -14.53 -2.31
C ASP A 57 15.57 -13.48 -3.42
N HIS A 58 14.59 -13.33 -4.30
CA HIS A 58 14.60 -12.28 -5.31
C HIS A 58 13.96 -10.99 -4.77
N LEU A 59 14.26 -9.89 -5.45
CA LEU A 59 13.73 -8.57 -5.13
C LEU A 59 13.05 -7.98 -6.37
N LEU A 60 11.86 -7.43 -6.20
CA LEU A 60 11.17 -6.50 -7.10
C LEU A 60 11.01 -5.18 -6.35
N SER A 61 11.64 -4.13 -6.83
CA SER A 61 11.62 -2.79 -6.22
C SER A 61 11.29 -1.77 -7.28
N GLU A 62 10.55 -0.72 -6.90
CA GLU A 62 10.28 0.41 -7.79
C GLU A 62 11.57 1.00 -8.38
N GLU A 63 12.61 1.16 -7.56
CA GLU A 63 13.88 1.80 -7.92
C GLU A 63 14.92 0.85 -8.52
N GLY A 64 14.59 -0.44 -8.67
CA GLY A 64 15.50 -1.45 -9.17
C GLY A 64 15.25 -1.87 -10.62
N GLU A 65 16.32 -2.26 -11.34
CA GLU A 65 16.11 -2.99 -12.60
C GLU A 65 15.38 -4.31 -12.31
N ASP A 66 14.26 -4.54 -13.01
CA ASP A 66 13.52 -5.78 -12.87
C ASP A 66 14.30 -6.96 -13.44
N ASN A 67 14.68 -7.87 -12.57
CA ASN A 67 15.25 -9.14 -12.96
C ASN A 67 14.14 -10.19 -13.13
N LEU A 68 13.71 -10.44 -14.35
CA LEU A 68 12.67 -11.41 -14.69
C LEU A 68 12.95 -12.84 -14.20
N GLY A 69 14.16 -13.14 -13.70
CA GLY A 69 14.48 -14.37 -12.98
C GLY A 69 13.56 -14.60 -11.77
N ARG A 70 13.02 -13.52 -11.17
CA ARG A 70 12.01 -13.58 -10.11
C ARG A 70 10.76 -14.38 -10.49
N LEU A 71 10.40 -14.43 -11.78
CA LEU A 71 9.24 -15.17 -12.27
C LEU A 71 9.39 -16.70 -12.11
N SER A 72 10.61 -17.21 -12.00
CA SER A 72 10.90 -18.62 -11.70
C SER A 72 11.26 -18.86 -10.24
N ALA A 73 11.42 -17.82 -9.44
CA ALA A 73 11.77 -17.92 -8.03
C ALA A 73 10.61 -18.43 -7.17
N ASN A 74 10.93 -18.99 -6.00
CA ASN A 74 9.94 -19.39 -5.02
C ASN A 74 9.60 -18.26 -4.04
N ARG A 75 10.50 -17.28 -3.87
CA ARG A 75 10.38 -16.19 -2.91
C ARG A 75 10.83 -14.88 -3.56
N VAL A 76 9.98 -13.87 -3.47
CA VAL A 76 10.24 -12.53 -4.03
C VAL A 76 9.80 -11.48 -3.02
N TRP A 77 10.73 -10.62 -2.62
CA TRP A 77 10.39 -9.41 -1.89
C TRP A 77 9.92 -8.35 -2.88
N ILE A 78 8.71 -7.84 -2.69
CA ILE A 78 8.11 -6.76 -3.48
C ILE A 78 8.11 -5.53 -2.59
N VAL A 79 8.86 -4.50 -2.95
CA VAL A 79 9.08 -3.35 -2.07
C VAL A 79 8.92 -2.02 -2.80
N ASP A 80 8.36 -1.07 -2.08
CA ASP A 80 8.37 0.34 -2.42
C ASP A 80 9.14 1.09 -1.33
N PRO A 81 10.32 1.62 -1.65
CA PRO A 81 11.13 2.35 -0.67
C PRO A 81 10.48 3.64 -0.19
N LEU A 82 9.67 4.30 -1.03
CA LEU A 82 9.04 5.59 -0.73
C LEU A 82 7.75 5.80 -1.53
N ASP A 83 6.65 5.10 -1.17
CA ASP A 83 5.32 5.40 -1.72
C ASP A 83 4.85 6.81 -1.32
N GLY A 84 4.55 7.61 -2.31
CA GLY A 84 4.16 9.00 -2.11
C GLY A 84 5.34 9.98 -2.17
N THR A 85 6.30 9.76 -3.05
CA THR A 85 7.49 10.60 -3.27
C THR A 85 7.17 12.09 -3.38
N SER A 86 6.08 12.45 -4.09
CA SER A 86 5.64 13.86 -4.20
C SER A 86 5.26 14.47 -2.84
N HIS A 87 4.59 13.71 -1.97
CA HIS A 87 4.22 14.16 -0.62
C HIS A 87 5.45 14.29 0.28
N TYR A 88 6.34 13.30 0.22
CA TYR A 88 7.64 13.36 0.91
C TYR A 88 8.46 14.57 0.49
N SER A 89 8.57 14.83 -0.83
CA SER A 89 9.31 15.96 -1.38
C SER A 89 8.77 17.33 -0.93
N ASN A 90 7.49 17.40 -0.60
CA ASN A 90 6.83 18.60 -0.07
C ASN A 90 6.74 18.60 1.47
N LEU A 91 7.42 17.68 2.17
CA LEU A 91 7.41 17.51 3.62
C LEU A 91 6.00 17.27 4.19
N GLU A 92 5.12 16.67 3.41
CA GLU A 92 3.81 16.22 3.87
C GLU A 92 3.93 14.88 4.60
N ALA A 93 2.94 14.55 5.44
CA ALA A 93 3.07 13.40 6.33
C ALA A 93 2.62 12.05 5.71
N ASP A 94 1.95 12.08 4.57
CA ASP A 94 1.30 10.92 3.95
C ASP A 94 2.16 10.25 2.86
N TYR A 95 3.35 9.83 3.26
CA TYR A 95 4.23 8.91 2.53
C TYR A 95 4.51 7.66 3.35
N ALA A 96 4.88 6.56 2.69
CA ALA A 96 5.10 5.29 3.37
C ALA A 96 6.21 4.45 2.74
N VAL A 97 6.66 3.43 3.46
CA VAL A 97 7.51 2.34 2.97
C VAL A 97 6.68 1.07 2.92
N HIS A 98 6.71 0.35 1.82
CA HIS A 98 5.99 -0.92 1.65
C HIS A 98 6.96 -2.09 1.50
N ILE A 99 6.76 -3.13 2.29
CA ILE A 99 7.52 -4.37 2.24
C ILE A 99 6.55 -5.55 2.19
N ALA A 100 6.64 -6.38 1.16
CA ALA A 100 5.86 -7.60 1.03
C ALA A 100 6.74 -8.77 0.59
N LEU A 101 6.51 -9.96 1.14
CA LEU A 101 7.14 -11.21 0.69
C LEU A 101 6.09 -12.06 -0.03
N TRP A 102 6.31 -12.27 -1.31
CA TRP A 102 5.55 -13.21 -2.13
C TRP A 102 6.21 -14.60 -2.12
N GLU A 103 5.40 -15.66 -1.95
CA GLU A 103 5.85 -17.05 -2.00
C GLU A 103 5.00 -17.87 -2.96
N ARG A 104 5.64 -18.63 -3.85
CA ARG A 104 5.00 -19.38 -4.95
C ARG A 104 3.97 -20.39 -4.46
N ASP A 105 4.31 -21.18 -3.47
CA ASP A 105 3.50 -22.29 -2.97
C ASP A 105 2.71 -21.94 -1.70
N SER A 106 2.53 -20.63 -1.45
CA SER A 106 1.74 -20.18 -0.31
C SER A 106 0.25 -20.48 -0.51
N ALA A 107 -0.41 -20.88 0.57
CA ALA A 107 -1.87 -20.98 0.64
C ALA A 107 -2.55 -19.61 0.93
N ALA A 108 -1.77 -18.55 1.16
CA ALA A 108 -2.30 -17.21 1.38
C ALA A 108 -3.03 -16.69 0.13
N LYS A 109 -4.12 -15.95 0.35
CA LYS A 109 -5.01 -15.45 -0.72
C LYS A 109 -4.23 -14.71 -1.83
N PHE A 110 -3.31 -13.82 -1.45
CA PHE A 110 -2.48 -13.05 -2.39
C PHE A 110 -1.08 -13.62 -2.57
N LYS A 111 -0.81 -14.79 -1.97
CA LYS A 111 0.55 -15.35 -1.87
C LYS A 111 1.57 -14.44 -1.18
N ILE A 112 1.12 -13.41 -0.49
CA ILE A 112 1.96 -12.59 0.39
C ILE A 112 1.91 -13.19 1.79
N THR A 113 3.06 -13.60 2.29
CA THR A 113 3.19 -14.35 3.56
C THR A 113 3.78 -13.53 4.69
N ALA A 114 4.42 -12.41 4.36
CA ALA A 114 4.90 -11.42 5.33
C ALA A 114 4.77 -10.03 4.74
N SER A 115 4.41 -9.06 5.57
CA SER A 115 4.29 -7.68 5.12
C SER A 115 4.44 -6.68 6.26
N GLY A 116 5.05 -5.53 5.95
CA GLY A 116 5.18 -4.39 6.84
C GLY A 116 5.04 -3.08 6.08
N ILE A 117 4.36 -2.11 6.70
CA ILE A 117 4.24 -0.74 6.20
C ILE A 117 4.65 0.20 7.32
N SER A 118 5.54 1.14 7.02
CA SER A 118 5.86 2.27 7.89
C SER A 118 5.32 3.56 7.29
N VAL A 119 4.72 4.42 8.12
CA VAL A 119 4.39 5.81 7.80
C VAL A 119 5.23 6.68 8.74
N PRO A 120 6.47 7.04 8.34
CA PRO A 120 7.47 7.57 9.26
C PRO A 120 7.08 8.89 9.90
N ALA A 121 6.45 9.79 9.14
CA ALA A 121 6.03 11.09 9.64
C ALA A 121 4.96 11.01 10.75
N LEU A 122 4.26 9.88 10.85
CA LEU A 122 3.23 9.63 11.86
C LEU A 122 3.70 8.64 12.95
N ASP A 123 4.96 8.18 12.90
CA ASP A 123 5.53 7.12 13.77
C ASP A 123 4.65 5.86 13.79
N LEU A 124 4.08 5.49 12.63
CA LEU A 124 3.22 4.32 12.49
C LEU A 124 3.97 3.18 11.81
N LEU A 125 3.80 1.97 12.38
CA LEU A 125 4.23 0.71 11.79
C LEU A 125 3.05 -0.27 11.86
N VAL A 126 2.68 -0.84 10.72
CA VAL A 126 1.63 -1.86 10.65
C VAL A 126 2.16 -3.10 9.92
N GLY A 127 1.70 -4.26 10.38
CA GLY A 127 2.03 -5.57 9.82
C GLY A 127 0.79 -6.44 9.71
N MET A 128 0.97 -7.73 9.37
CA MET A 128 -0.14 -8.66 9.18
C MET A 128 -0.81 -9.13 10.48
N LYS A 129 -0.28 -8.76 11.66
CA LYS A 129 -0.91 -9.12 12.94
C LYS A 129 -1.96 -8.07 13.32
N PRO A 130 -3.27 -8.43 13.35
CA PRO A 130 -4.32 -7.49 13.73
C PRO A 130 -4.16 -6.98 15.16
N ALA A 131 -4.33 -5.67 15.36
CA ALA A 131 -4.36 -5.05 16.69
C ALA A 131 -5.73 -5.21 17.38
N GLY A 132 -6.77 -5.53 16.61
CA GLY A 132 -8.15 -5.69 17.07
C GLY A 132 -9.16 -5.49 15.93
N PRO A 133 -10.46 -5.56 16.20
CA PRO A 133 -11.48 -5.26 15.21
C PRO A 133 -11.46 -3.77 14.84
N ILE A 134 -11.66 -3.48 13.56
CA ILE A 134 -11.84 -2.11 13.09
C ILE A 134 -13.25 -1.66 13.48
N ALA A 135 -13.36 -0.49 14.13
CA ALA A 135 -14.63 0.01 14.60
C ALA A 135 -15.55 0.39 13.44
N ASP A 136 -16.82 -0.04 13.53
CA ASP A 136 -17.85 0.39 12.60
C ASP A 136 -18.18 1.88 12.78
N TRP A 137 -18.34 2.56 11.64
CA TRP A 137 -18.75 3.95 11.56
C TRP A 137 -20.13 4.05 10.92
N ALA A 138 -21.12 4.59 11.61
CA ALA A 138 -22.49 4.69 11.13
C ALA A 138 -22.81 5.98 10.34
N GLY A 139 -21.88 6.93 10.27
CA GLY A 139 -22.03 8.18 9.52
C GLY A 139 -21.77 8.01 8.01
N PRO A 140 -21.59 9.10 7.25
CA PRO A 140 -21.30 9.07 5.84
C PRO A 140 -20.10 8.17 5.51
N ILE A 141 -20.18 7.39 4.43
CA ILE A 141 -19.09 6.52 3.98
C ILE A 141 -17.88 7.39 3.60
N ARG A 142 -16.72 7.11 4.18
CA ARG A 142 -15.49 7.86 4.01
C ARG A 142 -14.59 7.11 3.03
N ILE A 143 -14.34 7.73 1.86
CA ILE A 143 -13.60 7.12 0.75
C ILE A 143 -12.28 7.85 0.57
N LEU A 144 -11.18 7.17 0.80
CA LEU A 144 -9.83 7.64 0.48
C LEU A 144 -9.60 7.51 -1.02
N VAL A 145 -9.10 8.59 -1.62
CA VAL A 145 -8.75 8.67 -3.04
C VAL A 145 -7.35 9.25 -3.20
N SER A 146 -6.75 9.08 -4.38
CA SER A 146 -5.49 9.75 -4.68
C SER A 146 -5.68 11.28 -4.67
N ALA A 147 -4.80 12.00 -3.98
CA ALA A 147 -4.81 13.46 -3.98
C ALA A 147 -4.49 14.05 -5.36
N THR A 148 -3.66 13.36 -6.15
CA THR A 148 -3.17 13.83 -7.46
C THR A 148 -3.92 13.22 -8.64
N ARG A 149 -4.48 12.01 -8.48
CA ARG A 149 -5.16 11.24 -9.54
C ARG A 149 -6.43 10.57 -8.99
N PRO A 150 -7.49 11.36 -8.66
CA PRO A 150 -8.74 10.78 -8.19
C PRO A 150 -9.36 9.87 -9.26
N PRO A 151 -10.08 8.78 -8.86
CA PRO A 151 -10.73 7.88 -9.80
C PRO A 151 -11.73 8.61 -10.70
N ILE A 152 -11.72 8.32 -12.02
CA ILE A 152 -12.64 8.94 -12.99
C ILE A 152 -14.09 8.53 -12.68
N GLU A 153 -14.31 7.29 -12.26
CA GLU A 153 -15.64 6.73 -11.98
C GLU A 153 -16.15 7.03 -10.57
N ILE A 154 -15.49 7.90 -9.82
CA ILE A 154 -15.80 8.10 -8.38
C ILE A 154 -17.25 8.54 -8.13
N ASP A 155 -17.80 9.39 -9.01
CA ASP A 155 -19.20 9.85 -8.88
C ASP A 155 -20.18 8.68 -9.05
N VAL A 156 -19.93 7.76 -9.99
CA VAL A 156 -20.74 6.57 -10.19
C VAL A 156 -20.68 5.65 -8.97
N ILE A 157 -19.51 5.50 -8.38
CA ILE A 157 -19.30 4.70 -7.17
C ILE A 157 -20.04 5.34 -5.97
N CYS A 158 -19.95 6.64 -5.82
CA CYS A 158 -20.68 7.38 -4.76
C CYS A 158 -22.19 7.20 -4.88
N GLU A 159 -22.76 7.32 -6.10
CA GLU A 159 -24.21 7.12 -6.32
C GLU A 159 -24.65 5.67 -6.03
N LYS A 160 -23.81 4.67 -6.39
CA LYS A 160 -24.07 3.27 -6.02
C LYS A 160 -24.11 3.07 -4.49
N LEU A 161 -23.09 3.59 -3.79
CA LEU A 161 -23.02 3.49 -2.33
C LEU A 161 -24.19 4.20 -1.64
N LYS A 162 -24.55 5.40 -2.09
CA LYS A 162 -25.70 6.15 -1.61
C LYS A 162 -27.02 5.41 -1.83
N THR A 163 -27.19 4.76 -2.98
CA THR A 163 -28.37 3.96 -3.29
C THR A 163 -28.45 2.70 -2.41
N LYS A 164 -27.32 2.05 -2.15
CA LYS A 164 -27.25 0.82 -1.37
C LYS A 164 -27.35 1.08 0.15
N PHE A 165 -26.87 2.24 0.61
CA PHE A 165 -26.81 2.65 2.02
C PHE A 165 -27.41 4.05 2.22
N PRO A 166 -28.71 4.26 1.92
CA PRO A 166 -29.34 5.59 1.96
C PRO A 166 -29.29 6.22 3.36
N GLU A 167 -29.26 5.41 4.42
CA GLU A 167 -29.15 5.86 5.82
C GLU A 167 -27.79 6.49 6.15
N ARG A 168 -26.76 6.20 5.33
CA ARG A 168 -25.38 6.74 5.49
C ARG A 168 -25.24 8.13 4.87
N GLY A 169 -26.19 8.55 4.04
CA GLY A 169 -26.17 9.84 3.33
C GLY A 169 -25.10 9.90 2.23
N GLU A 170 -24.64 11.10 1.93
CA GLU A 170 -23.67 11.37 0.85
C GLU A 170 -22.25 10.89 1.25
N PRO A 171 -21.58 10.05 0.45
CA PRO A 171 -20.20 9.66 0.70
C PRO A 171 -19.26 10.86 0.75
N LYS A 172 -18.21 10.78 1.57
CA LYS A 172 -17.19 11.82 1.71
C LYS A 172 -15.88 11.35 1.10
N LEU A 173 -15.37 12.10 0.13
CA LEU A 173 -14.05 11.87 -0.44
C LEU A 173 -12.97 12.51 0.43
N ILE A 174 -11.91 11.76 0.70
CA ILE A 174 -10.75 12.20 1.49
C ILE A 174 -9.51 12.03 0.60
N PRO A 175 -9.02 13.11 -0.03
CA PRO A 175 -7.78 13.06 -0.79
C PRO A 175 -6.59 12.83 0.15
N MET A 176 -5.68 11.92 -0.25
CA MET A 176 -4.48 11.58 0.52
C MET A 176 -3.39 11.05 -0.41
N GLY A 177 -2.11 11.15 0.00
CA GLY A 177 -0.96 10.57 -0.67
C GLY A 177 -0.90 9.04 -0.54
N SER A 178 0.22 8.44 -0.54
CA SER A 178 0.56 7.04 -0.26
C SER A 178 -0.59 6.03 -0.06
N VAL A 179 -0.50 4.85 -0.67
CA VAL A 179 -1.47 3.75 -0.44
C VAL A 179 -1.32 3.19 0.99
N GLY A 180 -0.08 3.09 1.49
CA GLY A 180 0.18 2.66 2.86
C GLY A 180 -0.39 3.61 3.90
N ALA A 181 -0.21 4.92 3.71
CA ALA A 181 -0.80 5.92 4.59
C ALA A 181 -2.34 5.83 4.61
N LYS A 182 -2.99 5.65 3.44
CA LYS A 182 -4.45 5.43 3.34
C LYS A 182 -4.90 4.18 4.09
N LEU A 183 -4.16 3.06 3.95
CA LEU A 183 -4.49 1.84 4.68
C LEU A 183 -4.48 2.07 6.20
N THR A 184 -3.49 2.81 6.73
CA THR A 184 -3.44 3.09 8.18
C THR A 184 -4.66 3.85 8.66
N GLN A 185 -5.25 4.73 7.84
CA GLN A 185 -6.50 5.44 8.19
C GLN A 185 -7.71 4.50 8.24
N ILE A 186 -7.78 3.51 7.33
CA ILE A 186 -8.85 2.50 7.40
C ILE A 186 -8.68 1.64 8.65
N LEU A 187 -7.47 1.17 8.94
CA LEU A 187 -7.18 0.36 10.13
C LEU A 187 -7.46 1.10 11.45
N ALA A 188 -7.24 2.42 11.46
CA ALA A 188 -7.57 3.29 12.61
C ALA A 188 -9.07 3.62 12.73
N GLY A 189 -9.92 3.21 11.77
CA GLY A 189 -11.33 3.55 11.73
C GLY A 189 -11.65 5.00 11.33
N ASN A 190 -10.68 5.70 10.72
CA ASN A 190 -10.84 7.07 10.23
C ASN A 190 -11.39 7.14 8.79
N ALA A 191 -11.37 6.02 8.06
CA ALA A 191 -11.93 5.87 6.72
C ALA A 191 -12.52 4.46 6.56
N ASP A 192 -13.33 4.25 5.53
CA ASP A 192 -14.07 3.01 5.31
C ASP A 192 -13.63 2.28 4.04
N LEU A 193 -13.17 3.03 3.03
CA LEU A 193 -12.75 2.54 1.72
C LEU A 193 -11.52 3.31 1.20
N TYR A 194 -10.69 2.61 0.43
CA TYR A 194 -9.75 3.18 -0.53
C TYR A 194 -10.09 2.67 -1.91
N ILE A 195 -10.10 3.54 -2.92
CA ILE A 195 -10.41 3.21 -4.31
C ILE A 195 -9.38 3.87 -5.22
N ASN A 196 -8.80 3.07 -6.13
CA ASN A 196 -7.96 3.54 -7.22
C ASN A 196 -8.37 2.87 -8.54
N THR A 197 -8.59 3.70 -9.58
CA THR A 197 -8.86 3.27 -10.96
C THR A 197 -7.88 3.90 -11.96
N GLY A 198 -6.86 4.61 -11.46
CA GLY A 198 -5.84 5.28 -12.27
C GLY A 198 -4.60 4.45 -12.55
N GLY A 199 -4.56 3.20 -12.07
CA GLY A 199 -3.42 2.31 -12.19
C GLY A 199 -2.27 2.65 -11.23
N PHE A 200 -1.49 1.64 -10.93
CA PHE A 200 -0.25 1.68 -10.16
C PHE A 200 0.53 0.38 -10.40
N TYR A 201 1.53 0.11 -9.61
CA TYR A 201 2.36 -1.08 -9.77
C TYR A 201 2.21 -2.04 -8.58
N GLU A 202 2.75 -3.25 -8.69
CA GLU A 202 2.65 -4.25 -7.64
C GLU A 202 3.22 -3.77 -6.30
N TRP A 203 4.29 -3.01 -6.29
CA TRP A 203 4.92 -2.50 -5.07
C TRP A 203 4.08 -1.49 -4.32
N ASP A 204 3.21 -0.71 -5.01
CA ASP A 204 2.26 0.20 -4.36
C ASP A 204 1.21 -0.55 -3.53
N ILE A 205 0.80 -1.78 -3.96
CA ILE A 205 -0.42 -2.41 -3.44
C ILE A 205 -0.20 -3.78 -2.77
N ALA A 206 0.92 -4.49 -3.02
CA ALA A 206 1.13 -5.83 -2.47
C ALA A 206 1.10 -5.85 -0.93
N ALA A 207 1.85 -4.95 -0.30
CA ALA A 207 1.86 -4.84 1.15
C ALA A 207 0.50 -4.35 1.71
N PRO A 208 -0.11 -3.28 1.19
CA PRO A 208 -1.43 -2.84 1.63
C PRO A 208 -2.51 -3.90 1.52
N ALA A 209 -2.59 -4.64 0.40
CA ALA A 209 -3.60 -5.68 0.18
C ALA A 209 -3.47 -6.84 1.18
N ALA A 210 -2.24 -7.30 1.44
CA ALA A 210 -1.98 -8.39 2.36
C ALA A 210 -2.30 -8.02 3.81
N ILE A 211 -1.89 -6.82 4.25
CA ILE A 211 -2.20 -6.32 5.59
C ILE A 211 -3.70 -6.11 5.75
N ALA A 212 -4.37 -5.50 4.75
CA ALA A 212 -5.82 -5.33 4.76
C ALA A 212 -6.55 -6.67 4.96
N ALA A 213 -6.21 -7.69 4.17
CA ALA A 213 -6.78 -9.03 4.27
C ALA A 213 -6.54 -9.67 5.65
N ALA A 214 -5.34 -9.54 6.19
CA ALA A 214 -5.00 -10.06 7.52
C ALA A 214 -5.81 -9.37 8.64
N HIS A 215 -6.24 -8.13 8.43
CA HIS A 215 -7.07 -7.36 9.36
C HIS A 215 -8.58 -7.49 9.10
N GLY A 216 -9.01 -8.43 8.23
CA GLY A 216 -10.42 -8.71 7.96
C GLY A 216 -11.08 -7.76 6.94
N LEU A 217 -10.30 -6.93 6.27
CA LEU A 217 -10.78 -6.11 5.15
C LEU A 217 -10.78 -6.93 3.84
N THR A 218 -11.50 -6.46 2.84
CA THR A 218 -11.42 -6.95 1.47
C THR A 218 -10.46 -6.07 0.65
N ALA A 219 -9.58 -6.73 -0.11
CA ALA A 219 -8.76 -6.11 -1.14
C ALA A 219 -8.96 -6.87 -2.45
N CYS A 220 -9.34 -6.19 -3.52
CA CYS A 220 -9.61 -6.77 -4.84
C CYS A 220 -9.51 -5.68 -5.91
N ASP A 221 -9.63 -6.05 -7.19
CA ASP A 221 -9.83 -5.07 -8.26
C ASP A 221 -11.26 -4.50 -8.28
N ILE A 222 -11.54 -3.58 -9.19
CA ILE A 222 -12.88 -2.94 -9.30
C ILE A 222 -13.97 -3.92 -9.72
N GLU A 223 -13.64 -5.06 -10.30
CA GLU A 223 -14.55 -6.13 -10.72
C GLU A 223 -14.74 -7.19 -9.63
N GLY A 224 -14.01 -7.08 -8.52
CA GLY A 224 -14.06 -8.02 -7.40
C GLY A 224 -13.16 -9.25 -7.58
N ALA A 225 -12.26 -9.24 -8.58
CA ALA A 225 -11.27 -10.30 -8.74
C ALA A 225 -10.10 -10.11 -7.77
N ASP A 226 -9.48 -11.23 -7.38
CA ASP A 226 -8.31 -11.22 -6.52
C ASP A 226 -7.12 -10.53 -7.22
N LEU A 227 -6.41 -9.68 -6.48
CA LEU A 227 -5.14 -9.12 -6.94
C LEU A 227 -4.09 -10.23 -7.04
N VAL A 228 -3.31 -10.20 -8.10
CA VAL A 228 -2.22 -11.15 -8.35
C VAL A 228 -0.89 -10.42 -8.40
N PHE A 229 0.16 -11.05 -7.86
CA PHE A 229 1.47 -10.45 -7.71
C PHE A 229 2.57 -11.33 -8.29
N ASN A 230 3.75 -10.76 -8.49
CA ASN A 230 4.90 -11.35 -9.16
C ASN A 230 4.59 -11.71 -10.61
N GLN A 231 3.92 -10.80 -11.32
CA GLN A 231 3.58 -10.96 -12.73
C GLN A 231 4.70 -10.38 -13.62
N GLU A 232 4.79 -10.83 -14.88
CA GLU A 232 5.71 -10.24 -15.87
C GLU A 232 5.39 -8.76 -16.10
N ASN A 233 4.10 -8.43 -16.26
CA ASN A 233 3.63 -7.05 -16.25
C ASN A 233 3.24 -6.68 -14.81
N VAL A 234 4.04 -5.86 -14.18
CA VAL A 234 3.84 -5.41 -12.80
C VAL A 234 2.75 -4.35 -12.63
N TYR A 235 2.09 -3.93 -13.72
CA TYR A 235 1.03 -2.92 -13.67
C TYR A 235 -0.27 -3.49 -13.14
N VAL A 236 -0.85 -2.83 -12.14
CA VAL A 236 -2.14 -3.15 -11.53
C VAL A 236 -3.13 -2.03 -11.89
N PRO A 237 -4.15 -2.30 -12.73
CA PRO A 237 -5.01 -1.25 -13.25
C PRO A 237 -5.94 -0.63 -12.21
N THR A 238 -6.48 -1.42 -11.29
CA THR A 238 -7.44 -0.95 -10.29
C THR A 238 -7.28 -1.68 -8.98
N ALA A 239 -7.64 -1.06 -7.85
CA ALA A 239 -7.86 -1.74 -6.58
C ALA A 239 -8.87 -1.02 -5.69
N ILE A 240 -9.54 -1.82 -4.86
CA ILE A 240 -10.39 -1.39 -3.75
C ILE A 240 -9.89 -2.08 -2.49
N ILE A 241 -9.74 -1.32 -1.41
CA ILE A 241 -9.52 -1.86 -0.06
C ILE A 241 -10.59 -1.28 0.87
N GLY A 242 -11.22 -2.10 1.69
CA GLY A 242 -12.15 -1.59 2.69
C GLY A 242 -13.00 -2.64 3.38
N GLN A 243 -14.03 -2.16 4.07
CA GLN A 243 -14.98 -3.03 4.75
C GLN A 243 -15.67 -3.97 3.75
N PRO A 244 -15.75 -5.30 4.03
CA PRO A 244 -16.22 -6.28 3.06
C PRO A 244 -17.60 -5.97 2.46
N HIS A 245 -18.56 -5.49 3.29
CA HIS A 245 -19.91 -5.17 2.84
C HIS A 245 -19.97 -3.94 1.91
N LEU A 246 -19.05 -2.97 2.09
CA LEU A 246 -18.96 -1.80 1.22
C LEU A 246 -18.28 -2.16 -0.12
N VAL A 247 -17.21 -2.97 -0.06
CA VAL A 247 -16.53 -3.46 -1.28
C VAL A 247 -17.50 -4.30 -2.12
N SER A 248 -18.23 -5.25 -1.52
CA SER A 248 -19.27 -6.03 -2.20
C SER A 248 -20.30 -5.15 -2.91
N ALA A 249 -20.77 -4.09 -2.27
CA ALA A 249 -21.74 -3.18 -2.86
C ALA A 249 -21.25 -2.46 -4.13
N ILE A 250 -19.93 -2.30 -4.27
CA ILE A 250 -19.31 -1.71 -5.47
C ILE A 250 -19.14 -2.75 -6.57
N THR A 251 -18.66 -3.96 -6.23
CA THR A 251 -18.25 -5.01 -7.17
C THR A 251 -19.40 -5.89 -7.68
N GLU A 252 -20.48 -6.10 -6.89
CA GLU A 252 -21.62 -6.97 -7.26
C GLU A 252 -22.44 -6.50 -8.48
N VAL A 253 -22.30 -5.24 -8.89
CA VAL A 253 -23.14 -4.65 -9.97
C VAL A 253 -22.57 -4.91 -11.38
N GLN A 254 -21.40 -5.54 -11.48
CA GLN A 254 -20.75 -5.81 -12.77
C GLN A 254 -20.92 -7.27 -13.26
N ARG A 255 -21.73 -8.08 -12.55
CA ARG A 255 -22.02 -9.47 -12.97
C ARG A 255 -23.37 -9.61 -13.65
#